data_4b1d6fe4f5944e44790ada0c18a8bb0c
#
_entry.id   4b1d6fe4f5944e44790ada0c18a8bb0c
#
_cell.length_a   1.000
_cell.length_b   1.000
_cell.length_c   1.000
_cell.angle_alpha   90.00
_cell.angle_beta   90.00
_cell.angle_gamma   90.00
#
_symmetry.space_group_name_H-M   'P 1'
#
loop_
_entity.id
_entity.type
_entity.pdbx_description
1 polymer ?
#
loop_
_entity_poly.entity_id
_entity_poly.type
_entity_poly.pdbx_seq_one_letter_code
_entity_poly.pdbx_strand_id
1 'polypeptide(L)'
;MAKEKYYEHGYSYLTDDPDLIFWDYSYNIHKNNNGTHFDLRLYCPSGSTVVYSWSAQTSLLDKAHPIKLRRTKDHDRSWLTFEGEYISNAGHKNTIKIIERDMAELINLEKDGFTFKTTLRKFKIKHVKGKQYMFVPLSGLIK
;
A
#
# COMPACT_ATOMS: atom_id res chain seq x y z
N MET A 1 14.93 -14.28 9.96
CA MET A 1 13.51 -14.65 10.07
C MET A 1 12.81 -14.33 8.77
N ALA A 2 11.89 -15.19 8.38
CA ALA A 2 11.16 -15.02 7.13
C ALA A 2 10.45 -13.66 7.03
N LYS A 3 9.86 -13.21 8.14
CA LYS A 3 9.13 -11.95 8.18
C LYS A 3 10.03 -10.76 7.90
N GLU A 4 11.25 -10.76 8.46
CA GLU A 4 12.20 -9.68 8.19
C GLU A 4 12.61 -9.66 6.74
N LYS A 5 12.85 -10.84 6.16
CA LYS A 5 13.18 -10.96 4.75
C LYS A 5 12.07 -10.41 3.86
N TYR A 6 10.84 -10.71 4.19
CA TYR A 6 9.70 -10.20 3.44
C TYR A 6 9.61 -8.69 3.54
N TYR A 7 9.84 -8.17 4.73
CA TYR A 7 9.80 -6.74 4.94
C TYR A 7 10.86 -6.02 4.08
N GLU A 8 12.07 -6.56 4.03
CA GLU A 8 13.13 -5.96 3.22
C GLU A 8 12.77 -5.92 1.75
N HIS A 9 12.22 -7.01 1.23
CA HIS A 9 11.90 -7.12 -0.19
C HIS A 9 10.47 -6.68 -0.49
N GLY A 10 9.67 -6.52 0.54
CA GLY A 10 8.34 -5.95 0.44
C GLY A 10 7.26 -6.88 -0.10
N TYR A 11 7.63 -7.98 -0.71
CA TYR A 11 6.65 -8.83 -1.38
C TYR A 11 7.10 -10.26 -1.61
N SER A 12 8.30 -10.63 -1.19
CA SER A 12 8.84 -11.94 -1.58
C SER A 12 7.98 -13.12 -1.14
N TYR A 13 7.30 -13.01 -0.02
CA TYR A 13 6.48 -14.12 0.45
C TYR A 13 5.15 -14.24 -0.30
N LEU A 14 4.81 -13.29 -1.14
CA LEU A 14 3.60 -13.39 -1.97
C LEU A 14 3.67 -14.58 -2.91
N THR A 15 4.87 -15.07 -3.18
CA THR A 15 5.06 -16.20 -4.06
C THR A 15 4.78 -17.54 -3.40
N ASP A 16 4.65 -17.56 -2.07
CA ASP A 16 4.52 -18.81 -1.33
C ASP A 16 3.16 -19.46 -1.49
N ASP A 17 2.16 -18.69 -1.86
CA ASP A 17 0.81 -19.24 -2.02
C ASP A 17 0.16 -18.66 -3.28
N PRO A 18 0.12 -19.45 -4.36
CA PRO A 18 -0.44 -18.98 -5.63
C PRO A 18 -1.95 -18.75 -5.57
N ASP A 19 -2.61 -19.21 -4.52
CA ASP A 19 -4.05 -18.97 -4.37
C ASP A 19 -4.36 -17.62 -3.76
N LEU A 20 -3.33 -16.88 -3.31
CA LEU A 20 -3.50 -15.57 -2.71
C LEU A 20 -3.46 -14.48 -3.77
N ILE A 21 -4.48 -14.45 -4.61
CA ILE A 21 -4.53 -13.47 -5.69
C ILE A 21 -5.36 -12.24 -5.35
N PHE A 22 -6.26 -12.34 -4.37
CA PHE A 22 -7.10 -11.20 -3.99
C PHE A 22 -6.67 -10.63 -2.63
N TRP A 23 -6.45 -9.33 -2.60
CA TRP A 23 -5.97 -8.60 -1.43
C TRP A 23 -6.95 -7.47 -1.11
N ASP A 24 -7.09 -7.17 0.17
CA ASP A 24 -7.80 -5.97 0.59
C ASP A 24 -6.92 -4.76 0.33
N TYR A 25 -7.49 -3.74 -0.27
CA TYR A 25 -6.81 -2.52 -0.67
C TYR A 25 -7.49 -1.31 -0.03
N SER A 26 -6.67 -0.40 0.48
CA SER A 26 -7.14 0.85 1.04
C SER A 26 -6.16 1.96 0.65
N TYR A 27 -6.71 3.08 0.20
CA TYR A 27 -5.94 4.27 -0.14
C TYR A 27 -6.49 5.42 0.66
N ASN A 28 -5.61 6.11 1.40
CA ASN A 28 -6.03 7.06 2.41
C ASN A 28 -5.28 8.38 2.29
N ILE A 29 -5.95 9.46 2.66
CA ILE A 29 -5.29 10.74 2.90
C ILE A 29 -5.05 10.85 4.41
N HIS A 30 -3.83 11.23 4.79
CA HIS A 30 -3.39 11.31 6.17
C HIS A 30 -2.85 12.70 6.44
N LYS A 31 -3.46 13.39 7.39
CA LYS A 31 -3.07 14.75 7.77
C LYS A 31 -2.58 14.78 9.21
N ASN A 32 -1.48 15.47 9.44
CA ASN A 32 -0.97 15.74 10.77
C ASN A 32 -0.25 17.09 10.76
N ASN A 33 0.37 17.44 11.87
CA ASN A 33 1.05 18.75 11.98
C ASN A 33 2.27 18.89 11.07
N ASN A 34 2.77 17.80 10.50
CA ASN A 34 3.86 17.85 9.53
C ASN A 34 3.36 18.01 8.10
N GLY A 35 2.06 17.99 7.89
CA GLY A 35 1.46 18.15 6.57
C GLY A 35 0.55 16.99 6.18
N THR A 36 0.41 16.83 4.88
CA THR A 36 -0.47 15.83 4.28
C THR A 36 0.35 14.83 3.50
N HIS A 37 0.05 13.55 3.68
CA HIS A 37 0.58 12.51 2.83
C HIS A 37 -0.51 11.47 2.55
N PHE A 38 -0.18 10.51 1.69
CA PHE A 38 -1.15 9.53 1.21
C PHE A 38 -0.60 8.13 1.51
N ASP A 39 -1.46 7.28 2.05
CA ASP A 39 -1.08 5.92 2.44
C ASP A 39 -1.79 4.91 1.55
N LEU A 40 -0.99 4.03 0.95
CA LEU A 40 -1.46 2.90 0.20
C LEU A 40 -1.28 1.66 1.07
N ARG A 41 -2.36 0.93 1.31
CA ARG A 41 -2.35 -0.21 2.22
C ARG A 41 -2.91 -1.45 1.54
N LEU A 42 -2.22 -2.56 1.75
CA LEU A 42 -2.59 -3.84 1.19
C LEU A 42 -2.55 -4.90 2.28
N TYR A 43 -3.60 -5.70 2.33
CA TYR A 43 -3.72 -6.78 3.28
C TYR A 43 -4.04 -8.09 2.56
N CYS A 44 -3.21 -9.10 2.81
CA CYS A 44 -3.42 -10.43 2.26
C CYS A 44 -4.17 -11.28 3.29
N PRO A 45 -5.45 -11.60 3.06
CA PRO A 45 -6.28 -12.18 4.11
C PRO A 45 -5.83 -13.55 4.61
N SER A 46 -5.22 -14.36 3.78
CA SER A 46 -4.93 -15.74 4.17
C SER A 46 -3.48 -15.98 4.54
N GLY A 47 -2.61 -15.01 4.36
CA GLY A 47 -1.19 -15.23 4.62
C GLY A 47 -0.57 -14.28 5.62
N SER A 48 -1.30 -13.28 6.08
CA SER A 48 -0.68 -12.24 6.88
C SER A 48 -1.56 -11.80 8.04
N THR A 49 -0.90 -11.37 9.10
CA THR A 49 -1.57 -10.75 10.25
C THR A 49 -1.39 -9.24 10.24
N VAL A 50 -0.66 -8.72 9.26
CA VAL A 50 -0.33 -7.29 9.19
C VAL A 50 -0.73 -6.69 7.87
N VAL A 51 -0.96 -5.38 7.89
CA VAL A 51 -1.24 -4.57 6.72
C VAL A 51 0.07 -3.96 6.24
N TYR A 52 0.39 -4.18 4.97
CA TYR A 52 1.56 -3.57 4.36
C TYR A 52 1.20 -2.16 3.90
N SER A 53 2.08 -1.21 4.15
CA SER A 53 1.78 0.20 3.95
C SER A 53 2.94 0.91 3.27
N TRP A 54 2.59 1.81 2.34
CA TRP A 54 3.53 2.72 1.68
C TRP A 54 2.94 4.12 1.75
N SER A 55 3.81 5.11 1.91
CA SER A 55 3.35 6.50 1.91
C SER A 55 3.91 7.26 0.71
N ALA A 56 3.12 8.22 0.24
CA ALA A 56 3.49 9.10 -0.86
C ALA A 56 3.26 10.54 -0.43
N GLN A 57 4.11 11.46 -0.89
CA GLN A 57 3.98 12.88 -0.59
C GLN A 57 2.92 13.56 -1.46
N THR A 58 2.58 12.94 -2.58
CA THR A 58 1.57 13.47 -3.49
C THR A 58 0.51 12.42 -3.75
N SER A 59 -0.65 12.87 -4.23
CA SER A 59 -1.72 11.93 -4.59
C SER A 59 -1.25 10.94 -5.65
N LEU A 60 -1.65 9.70 -5.48
CA LEU A 60 -1.41 8.65 -6.47
C LEU A 60 -2.46 8.65 -7.58
N LEU A 61 -3.56 9.37 -7.35
CA LEU A 61 -4.63 9.48 -8.32
C LEU A 61 -4.29 10.58 -9.31
N ASP A 62 -4.84 10.48 -10.49
CA ASP A 62 -4.71 11.51 -11.54
C ASP A 62 -3.29 11.72 -12.05
N LYS A 63 -2.38 10.79 -11.79
CA LYS A 63 -1.02 10.87 -12.26
C LYS A 63 -0.78 9.84 -13.35
N ALA A 64 -0.07 10.27 -14.39
CA ALA A 64 0.27 9.40 -15.49
C ALA A 64 1.73 8.94 -15.45
N HIS A 65 2.47 9.34 -14.43
CA HIS A 65 3.89 9.01 -14.27
C HIS A 65 4.15 8.33 -12.93
N PRO A 66 5.28 7.63 -12.81
CA PRO A 66 5.62 6.98 -11.54
C PRO A 66 5.78 7.97 -10.39
N ILE A 67 5.35 7.55 -9.21
CA ILE A 67 5.39 8.36 -8.01
C ILE A 67 6.19 7.62 -6.95
N LYS A 68 7.06 8.34 -6.27
CA LYS A 68 7.88 7.75 -5.21
C LYS A 68 7.02 7.33 -4.03
N LEU A 69 7.28 6.12 -3.56
CA LEU A 69 6.67 5.57 -2.36
C LEU A 69 7.75 5.25 -1.35
N ARG A 70 7.40 5.39 -0.09
CA ARG A 70 8.25 4.92 1.00
C ARG A 70 7.52 3.82 1.75
N ARG A 71 8.17 2.67 1.88
CA ARG A 71 7.64 1.58 2.69
C ARG A 71 7.61 2.02 4.14
N THR A 72 6.45 1.97 4.76
CA THR A 72 6.29 2.34 6.14
C THR A 72 6.13 1.09 7.01
N LYS A 73 6.08 1.30 8.31
CA LYS A 73 5.92 0.24 9.28
C LYS A 73 4.67 -0.58 8.97
N ASP A 74 4.75 -1.89 9.15
CA ASP A 74 3.58 -2.75 9.04
C ASP A 74 2.58 -2.37 10.13
N HIS A 75 1.31 -2.38 9.77
CA HIS A 75 0.25 -2.00 10.67
C HIS A 75 -0.62 -3.19 11.02
N ASP A 76 -1.32 -3.07 12.15
CA ASP A 76 -2.35 -3.98 12.53
C ASP A 76 -3.50 -3.92 11.51
N ARG A 77 -4.24 -5.02 11.39
CA ARG A 77 -5.35 -5.14 10.45
C ARG A 77 -6.39 -4.04 10.59
N SER A 78 -6.60 -3.54 11.80
CA SER A 78 -7.58 -2.48 12.06
C SER A 78 -7.28 -1.20 11.27
N TRP A 79 -6.03 -0.98 10.90
CA TRP A 79 -5.64 0.22 10.14
C TRP A 79 -6.11 0.20 8.70
N LEU A 80 -6.50 -0.97 8.20
CA LEU A 80 -7.03 -1.07 6.84
C LEU A 80 -8.34 -0.30 6.69
N THR A 81 -9.15 -0.31 7.74
CA THR A 81 -10.46 0.32 7.73
C THR A 81 -10.59 1.52 8.65
N PHE A 82 -9.50 1.91 9.30
CA PHE A 82 -9.55 3.02 10.25
C PHE A 82 -9.80 4.35 9.52
N GLU A 83 -10.72 5.11 10.06
CA GLU A 83 -11.04 6.44 9.57
C GLU A 83 -11.38 7.31 10.77
N GLY A 84 -10.84 8.52 10.82
CA GLY A 84 -11.09 9.42 11.94
C GLY A 84 -9.82 10.05 12.48
N GLU A 85 -9.86 10.44 13.74
CA GLU A 85 -8.76 11.12 14.41
C GLU A 85 -8.13 10.23 15.46
N TYR A 86 -6.82 10.40 15.64
CA TYR A 86 -6.10 9.76 16.74
C TYR A 86 -4.92 10.62 17.15
N ILE A 87 -4.45 10.41 18.38
CA ILE A 87 -3.28 11.09 18.92
C ILE A 87 -2.13 10.09 18.91
N SER A 88 -1.02 10.47 18.28
CA SER A 88 0.16 9.61 18.24
C SER A 88 0.86 9.57 19.60
N ASN A 89 1.80 8.64 19.76
CA ASN A 89 2.57 8.53 20.99
C ASN A 89 3.35 9.81 21.31
N ALA A 90 3.66 10.59 20.28
CA ALA A 90 4.34 11.88 20.45
C ALA A 90 3.38 13.03 20.77
N GLY A 91 2.08 12.75 20.92
CA GLY A 91 1.09 13.76 21.27
C GLY A 91 0.53 14.54 20.10
N HIS A 92 0.81 14.12 18.87
CA HIS A 92 0.34 14.83 17.68
C HIS A 92 -1.00 14.29 17.20
N LYS A 93 -1.88 15.22 16.81
CA LYS A 93 -3.18 14.84 16.22
C LYS A 93 -3.00 14.42 14.79
N ASN A 94 -3.64 13.31 14.45
CA ASN A 94 -3.64 12.74 13.10
C ASN A 94 -5.07 12.53 12.66
N THR A 95 -5.31 12.75 11.38
CA THR A 95 -6.60 12.51 10.75
C THR A 95 -6.41 11.64 9.53
N ILE A 96 -7.19 10.57 9.43
CA ILE A 96 -7.14 9.66 8.29
C ILE A 96 -8.53 9.60 7.66
N LYS A 97 -8.57 9.76 6.34
CA LYS A 97 -9.79 9.60 5.56
C LYS A 97 -9.52 8.62 4.43
N ILE A 98 -10.39 7.63 4.31
CA ILE A 98 -10.30 6.64 3.23
C ILE A 98 -10.82 7.27 1.95
N ILE A 99 -10.00 7.21 0.90
CA ILE A 99 -10.37 7.71 -0.43
C ILE A 99 -10.92 6.57 -1.27
N GLU A 100 -10.25 5.41 -1.22
CA GLU A 100 -10.68 4.21 -1.96
C GLU A 100 -10.54 2.96 -1.10
N ARG A 101 -11.50 2.07 -1.24
CA ARG A 101 -11.46 0.72 -0.69
C ARG A 101 -11.89 -0.22 -1.79
N ASP A 102 -11.18 -1.33 -1.93
CA ASP A 102 -11.50 -2.32 -2.96
C ASP A 102 -10.80 -3.63 -2.67
N MET A 103 -11.12 -4.62 -3.47
CA MET A 103 -10.30 -5.82 -3.59
C MET A 103 -9.32 -5.58 -4.71
N ALA A 104 -8.06 -5.89 -4.47
CA ALA A 104 -7.02 -5.77 -5.46
C ALA A 104 -6.62 -7.18 -5.91
N GLU A 105 -6.68 -7.43 -7.20
CA GLU A 105 -6.26 -8.69 -7.78
C GLU A 105 -4.79 -8.62 -8.14
N LEU A 106 -4.00 -9.55 -7.62
CA LEU A 106 -2.59 -9.65 -7.99
C LEU A 106 -2.51 -10.33 -9.36
N ILE A 107 -2.16 -9.59 -10.39
CA ILE A 107 -2.17 -10.09 -11.76
C ILE A 107 -0.78 -10.41 -12.30
N ASN A 108 0.27 -9.92 -11.66
CA ASN A 108 1.63 -10.25 -12.06
C ASN A 108 2.57 -10.07 -10.87
N LEU A 109 3.50 -10.99 -10.75
CA LEU A 109 4.52 -10.94 -9.70
C LEU A 109 5.88 -11.02 -10.37
N GLU A 110 6.71 -10.02 -10.14
CA GLU A 110 8.06 -9.95 -10.67
C GLU A 110 9.05 -9.95 -9.51
N LYS A 111 10.33 -10.12 -9.84
CA LYS A 111 11.37 -10.15 -8.83
C LYS A 111 11.41 -8.89 -7.98
N ASP A 112 11.15 -7.74 -8.59
CA ASP A 112 11.25 -6.45 -7.94
C ASP A 112 9.92 -5.72 -7.79
N GLY A 113 8.80 -6.40 -8.01
CA GLY A 113 7.53 -5.73 -7.92
C GLY A 113 6.33 -6.63 -8.15
N PHE A 114 5.19 -6.04 -7.98
CA PHE A 114 3.94 -6.75 -8.16
C PHE A 114 2.90 -5.80 -8.72
N THR A 115 2.04 -6.34 -9.59
CA THR A 115 1.02 -5.58 -10.29
C THR A 115 -0.35 -5.98 -9.77
N PHE A 116 -1.14 -4.97 -9.43
CA PHE A 116 -2.50 -5.14 -8.95
C PHE A 116 -3.49 -4.48 -9.88
N LYS A 117 -4.69 -5.04 -9.89
CA LYS A 117 -5.83 -4.47 -10.58
C LYS A 117 -6.97 -4.32 -9.57
N THR A 118 -7.52 -3.13 -9.49
CA THR A 118 -8.74 -2.86 -8.74
C THR A 118 -9.88 -2.59 -9.73
N THR A 119 -11.05 -2.26 -9.23
CA THR A 119 -12.18 -1.88 -10.09
C THR A 119 -11.83 -0.67 -10.95
N LEU A 120 -11.08 0.27 -10.41
CA LEU A 120 -10.81 1.55 -11.08
C LEU A 120 -9.42 1.67 -11.66
N ARG A 121 -8.45 0.83 -11.23
CA ARG A 121 -7.05 1.09 -11.51
C ARG A 121 -6.28 -0.17 -11.79
N LYS A 122 -5.16 0.02 -12.49
CA LYS A 122 -4.14 -1.01 -12.64
C LYS A 122 -2.81 -0.33 -12.34
N PHE A 123 -2.04 -0.90 -11.41
CA PHE A 123 -0.79 -0.29 -11.00
C PHE A 123 0.23 -1.34 -10.58
N LYS A 124 1.48 -0.94 -10.65
CA LYS A 124 2.59 -1.76 -10.16
C LYS A 124 3.24 -1.06 -8.98
N ILE A 125 3.56 -1.81 -7.95
CA ILE A 125 4.41 -1.34 -6.87
C ILE A 125 5.77 -1.96 -7.10
N LYS A 126 6.75 -1.13 -7.39
CA LYS A 126 8.09 -1.57 -7.74
C LYS A 126 9.06 -1.23 -6.63
N HIS A 127 9.81 -2.23 -6.18
CA HIS A 127 10.88 -2.02 -5.21
C HIS A 127 12.09 -1.43 -5.90
N VAL A 128 12.64 -0.36 -5.33
CA VAL A 128 13.81 0.30 -5.88
C VAL A 128 15.03 -0.05 -5.03
N LYS A 129 15.00 0.34 -3.75
CA LYS A 129 16.13 0.12 -2.86
C LYS A 129 15.67 0.35 -1.42
N GLY A 130 15.96 -0.60 -0.51
CA GLY A 130 15.57 -0.45 0.89
C GLY A 130 14.08 -0.20 1.03
N LYS A 131 13.72 0.93 1.62
CA LYS A 131 12.33 1.33 1.80
C LYS A 131 11.79 2.17 0.64
N GLN A 132 12.58 2.37 -0.39
CA GLN A 132 12.19 3.16 -1.56
C GLN A 132 11.48 2.27 -2.57
N TYR A 133 10.29 2.69 -2.95
CA TYR A 133 9.45 2.01 -3.92
C TYR A 133 8.92 3.04 -4.90
N MET A 134 8.30 2.55 -5.97
CA MET A 134 7.62 3.41 -6.95
C MET A 134 6.21 2.86 -7.17
N PHE A 135 5.26 3.76 -7.22
CA PHE A 135 3.91 3.48 -7.71
C PHE A 135 3.90 3.78 -9.19
N VAL A 136 3.64 2.77 -10.00
CA VAL A 136 3.67 2.90 -11.45
C VAL A 136 2.25 2.70 -12.00
N PRO A 137 1.57 3.77 -12.43
CA PRO A 137 0.27 3.61 -13.09
C PRO A 137 0.49 2.90 -14.43
N LEU A 138 -0.28 1.85 -14.68
CA LEU A 138 -0.12 1.05 -15.89
C LEU A 138 -1.16 1.33 -16.95
N SER A 139 -2.32 1.81 -16.53
CA SER A 139 -3.37 2.23 -17.44
C SER A 139 -4.17 3.30 -16.73
N GLY A 140 -4.91 4.07 -17.48
CA GLY A 140 -5.82 5.02 -16.91
C GLY A 140 -6.95 4.32 -16.16
N LEU A 141 -7.97 5.09 -15.81
CA LEU A 141 -9.15 4.52 -15.16
C LEU A 141 -9.72 3.40 -16.02
N ILE A 142 -10.06 2.31 -15.35
CA ILE A 142 -10.75 1.21 -15.99
C ILE A 142 -12.23 1.58 -16.04
N LYS A 143 -12.74 1.62 -17.22
CA LYS A 143 -14.13 2.01 -17.42
C LYS A 143 -15.04 0.80 -17.47
#